data_37bc9f36a9e6b26f9c26ab9f7b3ea626
#
_entry.id   37bc9f36a9e6b26f9c26ab9f7b3ea626
#
_cell.length_a   1.000
_cell.length_b   1.000
_cell.length_c   1.000
_cell.angle_alpha   90.00
_cell.angle_beta   90.00
_cell.angle_gamma   90.00
#
_symmetry.space_group_name_H-M   'P 1'
#
loop_
_entity.id
_entity.type
_entity.pdbx_description
1 polymer ?
#
loop_
_entity_poly.entity_id
_entity_poly.type
_entity_poly.pdbx_seq_one_letter_code
_entity_poly.pdbx_strand_id
1 'polypeptide(L)'
;MNAANILKYLIKKKFINPSRKQLSSICKSVGSDVALGLNSTFTILKSNNQIKEFKNCKKFYALIVKPSFGCSTKDIYSSVKKFTKPRFNKPSKKMFSFDNLKKLNNSLEAISLSKFPKLKNIKNFLEKSSNKSFVRMTGSGSAIVAYFKSKKLCDDVKKKFSRKYKNCWCKVAKTI
;
A
#
# COMPACT_ATOMS: atom_id res chain seq x y z
N MET A 1 -1.24 7.66 -6.33
CA MET A 1 -1.55 6.60 -7.33
C MET A 1 -2.26 7.14 -8.58
N ASN A 2 -3.31 8.00 -8.47
CA ASN A 2 -4.02 8.53 -9.63
C ASN A 2 -3.10 9.32 -10.59
N ALA A 3 -2.25 10.21 -10.07
CA ALA A 3 -1.31 10.98 -10.89
C ALA A 3 -0.34 10.09 -11.69
N ALA A 4 0.17 9.01 -11.12
CA ALA A 4 1.02 8.06 -11.84
C ALA A 4 0.27 7.36 -12.99
N ASN A 5 -1.01 7.00 -12.79
CA ASN A 5 -1.82 6.39 -13.84
C ASN A 5 -2.15 7.37 -14.97
N ILE A 6 -2.42 8.64 -14.62
CA ILE A 6 -2.62 9.71 -15.62
C ILE A 6 -1.34 9.90 -16.45
N LEU A 7 -0.19 10.03 -15.79
CA LEU A 7 1.10 10.15 -16.50
C LEU A 7 1.38 8.95 -17.41
N LYS A 8 1.15 7.74 -16.93
CA LYS A 8 1.26 6.54 -17.77
C LYS A 8 0.36 6.58 -18.99
N TYR A 9 -0.88 7.02 -18.80
CA TYR A 9 -1.83 7.15 -19.89
C TYR A 9 -1.38 8.17 -20.93
N LEU A 10 -0.99 9.38 -20.50
CA LEU A 10 -0.52 10.44 -21.36
C LEU A 10 0.71 10.03 -22.18
N ILE A 11 1.68 9.38 -21.53
CA ILE A 11 2.88 8.84 -22.19
C ILE A 11 2.51 7.73 -23.18
N LYS A 12 1.66 6.79 -22.77
CA LYS A 12 1.22 5.68 -23.63
C LYS A 12 0.49 6.17 -24.87
N LYS A 13 -0.33 7.21 -24.73
CA LYS A 13 -1.07 7.83 -25.83
C LYS A 13 -0.23 8.82 -26.63
N LYS A 14 1.06 9.00 -26.28
CA LYS A 14 1.99 9.95 -26.91
C LYS A 14 1.53 11.43 -26.85
N PHE A 15 0.65 11.79 -25.91
CA PHE A 15 0.30 13.18 -25.65
C PHE A 15 1.47 13.96 -25.05
N ILE A 16 2.35 13.29 -24.31
CA ILE A 16 3.60 13.81 -23.78
C ILE A 16 4.72 12.79 -23.99
N ASN A 17 5.95 13.29 -24.20
CA ASN A 17 7.13 12.46 -24.32
C ASN A 17 8.27 13.01 -23.43
N PRO A 18 8.12 12.93 -22.10
CA PRO A 18 9.10 13.49 -21.19
C PRO A 18 10.40 12.68 -21.17
N SER A 19 11.54 13.35 -21.17
CA SER A 19 12.82 12.73 -20.84
C SER A 19 12.81 12.20 -19.42
N ARG A 20 13.75 11.30 -19.07
CA ARG A 20 13.89 10.77 -17.70
C ARG A 20 14.05 11.88 -16.64
N LYS A 21 14.77 12.96 -16.98
CA LYS A 21 14.98 14.10 -16.09
C LYS A 21 13.68 14.87 -15.84
N GLN A 22 12.92 15.15 -16.90
CA GLN A 22 11.62 15.81 -16.82
C GLN A 22 10.61 14.94 -16.02
N LEU A 23 10.55 13.65 -16.30
CA LEU A 23 9.66 12.73 -15.58
C LEU A 23 10.01 12.69 -14.08
N SER A 24 11.30 12.69 -13.73
CA SER A 24 11.74 12.76 -12.33
C SER A 24 11.33 14.08 -11.68
N SER A 25 11.43 15.21 -12.39
CA SER A 25 10.99 16.52 -11.89
C SER A 25 9.49 16.56 -11.65
N ILE A 26 8.68 16.08 -12.61
CA ILE A 26 7.22 15.97 -12.46
C ILE A 26 6.85 15.09 -11.25
N CYS A 27 7.52 13.96 -11.09
CA CYS A 27 7.26 13.10 -9.93
C CYS A 27 7.54 13.79 -8.60
N LYS A 28 8.63 14.56 -8.52
CA LYS A 28 8.99 15.30 -7.31
C LYS A 28 7.99 16.42 -6.98
N SER A 29 7.51 17.14 -7.99
CA SER A 29 6.55 18.24 -7.79
C SER A 29 5.16 17.75 -7.38
N VAL A 30 4.73 16.58 -7.88
CA VAL A 30 3.40 16.03 -7.58
C VAL A 30 3.39 15.20 -6.28
N GLY A 31 4.48 14.50 -5.98
CA GLY A 31 4.63 13.73 -4.74
C GLY A 31 5.47 12.46 -4.91
N SER A 32 6.12 12.03 -3.84
CA SER A 32 7.04 10.88 -3.82
C SER A 32 6.42 9.55 -4.29
N ASP A 33 5.13 9.34 -4.03
CA ASP A 33 4.42 8.12 -4.40
C ASP A 33 4.17 7.99 -5.91
N VAL A 34 4.26 9.10 -6.65
CA VAL A 34 4.06 9.10 -8.12
C VAL A 34 5.17 8.29 -8.79
N ALA A 35 6.41 8.51 -8.37
CA ALA A 35 7.55 7.76 -8.90
C ALA A 35 7.42 6.24 -8.66
N LEU A 36 6.94 5.81 -7.48
CA LEU A 36 6.65 4.40 -7.20
C LEU A 36 5.53 3.86 -8.10
N GLY A 37 4.49 4.67 -8.31
CA GLY A 37 3.35 4.29 -9.15
C GLY A 37 3.69 4.16 -10.64
N LEU A 38 4.74 4.79 -11.13
CA LEU A 38 5.20 4.66 -12.52
C LEU A 38 5.87 3.30 -12.79
N ASN A 39 6.43 2.67 -11.79
CA ASN A 39 7.09 1.38 -11.93
C ASN A 39 6.09 0.22 -11.80
N SER A 40 6.22 -0.78 -12.67
CA SER A 40 5.36 -1.99 -12.68
C SER A 40 6.04 -3.17 -12.02
N THR A 41 7.09 -2.93 -11.24
CA THR A 41 7.93 -3.94 -10.59
C THR A 41 7.93 -3.77 -9.08
N PHE A 42 8.49 -4.74 -8.38
CA PHE A 42 8.72 -4.61 -6.93
C PHE A 42 9.75 -3.51 -6.68
N THR A 43 9.34 -2.44 -6.03
CA THR A 43 10.16 -1.24 -5.83
C THR A 43 10.30 -0.87 -4.36
N ILE A 44 11.45 -0.34 -4.01
CA ILE A 44 11.71 0.27 -2.70
C ILE A 44 12.19 1.70 -2.93
N LEU A 45 11.53 2.65 -2.28
CA LEU A 45 11.98 4.04 -2.20
C LEU A 45 12.93 4.19 -1.01
N LYS A 46 14.16 4.62 -1.29
CA LYS A 46 15.18 4.92 -0.27
C LYS A 46 15.00 6.33 0.30
N SER A 47 15.63 6.62 1.43
CA SER A 47 15.57 7.94 2.08
C SER A 47 16.11 9.09 1.21
N ASN A 48 16.99 8.80 0.27
CA ASN A 48 17.52 9.76 -0.71
C ASN A 48 16.66 9.89 -1.98
N ASN A 49 15.39 9.46 -1.93
CA ASN A 49 14.44 9.43 -3.03
C ASN A 49 14.87 8.57 -4.25
N GLN A 50 15.89 7.73 -4.10
CA GLN A 50 16.23 6.76 -5.14
C GLN A 50 15.29 5.57 -5.08
N ILE A 51 14.85 5.11 -6.25
CA ILE A 51 14.05 3.89 -6.40
C ILE A 51 14.97 2.73 -6.75
N LYS A 52 14.87 1.64 -5.99
CA LYS A 52 15.48 0.36 -6.33
C LYS A 52 14.41 -0.62 -6.78
N GLU A 53 14.59 -1.17 -7.97
CA GLU A 53 13.68 -2.14 -8.58
C GLU A 53 14.21 -3.56 -8.42
N PHE A 54 13.27 -4.51 -8.29
CA PHE A 54 13.57 -5.94 -8.18
C PHE A 54 12.65 -6.72 -9.12
N LYS A 55 13.21 -7.70 -9.79
CA LYS A 55 12.47 -8.62 -10.68
C LYS A 55 12.28 -9.98 -10.02
N ASN A 56 11.27 -10.73 -10.48
CA ASN A 56 11.02 -12.11 -10.06
C ASN A 56 10.89 -12.29 -8.55
N CYS A 57 10.21 -11.35 -7.86
CA CYS A 57 9.79 -11.53 -6.49
C CYS A 57 8.51 -12.36 -6.41
N LYS A 58 8.30 -13.06 -5.29
CA LYS A 58 7.11 -13.87 -5.07
C LYS A 58 5.87 -12.99 -4.98
N LYS A 59 4.83 -13.33 -5.74
CA LYS A 59 3.55 -12.62 -5.73
C LYS A 59 2.63 -13.20 -4.67
N PHE A 60 1.77 -12.34 -4.10
CA PHE A 60 0.80 -12.69 -3.08
C PHE A 60 -0.60 -12.24 -3.50
N TYR A 61 -1.62 -12.82 -2.90
CA TYR A 61 -2.99 -12.37 -3.03
C TYR A 61 -3.27 -11.32 -1.96
N ALA A 62 -4.08 -10.32 -2.30
CA ALA A 62 -4.39 -9.20 -1.44
C ALA A 62 -5.90 -8.98 -1.43
N LEU A 63 -6.51 -8.97 -0.26
CA LEU A 63 -7.85 -8.46 -0.06
C LEU A 63 -7.73 -6.99 0.33
N ILE A 64 -8.11 -6.11 -0.59
CA ILE A 64 -8.15 -4.67 -0.36
C ILE A 64 -9.53 -4.32 0.17
N VAL A 65 -9.58 -3.63 1.28
CA VAL A 65 -10.80 -3.20 1.95
C VAL A 65 -10.77 -1.69 2.13
N LYS A 66 -11.84 -0.99 1.70
CA LYS A 66 -12.01 0.44 1.92
C LYS A 66 -13.36 0.71 2.55
N PRO A 67 -13.41 1.21 3.80
CA PRO A 67 -14.66 1.66 4.40
C PRO A 67 -15.22 2.89 3.67
N SER A 68 -16.48 3.20 3.90
CA SER A 68 -17.18 4.35 3.31
C SER A 68 -16.63 5.71 3.77
N PHE A 69 -15.94 5.75 4.90
CA PHE A 69 -15.28 6.95 5.40
C PHE A 69 -13.80 7.03 4.99
N GLY A 70 -13.25 8.25 4.97
CA GLY A 70 -11.83 8.53 4.77
C GLY A 70 -11.11 8.85 6.07
N CYS A 71 -9.77 8.83 6.02
CA CYS A 71 -8.90 9.41 7.04
C CYS A 71 -8.23 10.65 6.43
N SER A 72 -8.33 11.78 7.09
CA SER A 72 -7.65 13.00 6.65
C SER A 72 -6.13 12.78 6.72
N THR A 73 -5.47 12.79 5.58
CA THR A 73 -4.01 12.63 5.50
C THR A 73 -3.31 13.72 6.31
N LYS A 74 -3.78 14.98 6.22
CA LYS A 74 -3.25 16.11 6.96
C LYS A 74 -3.30 15.87 8.48
N ASP A 75 -4.46 15.43 8.98
CA ASP A 75 -4.66 15.23 10.44
C ASP A 75 -3.88 14.03 10.98
N ILE A 76 -3.64 13.01 10.16
CA ILE A 76 -2.81 11.88 10.55
C ILE A 76 -1.35 12.29 10.61
N TYR A 77 -0.84 13.00 9.59
CA TYR A 77 0.55 13.47 9.58
C TYR A 77 0.85 14.50 10.66
N SER A 78 -0.06 15.44 10.93
CA SER A 78 0.11 16.44 12.01
C SER A 78 0.16 15.82 13.41
N SER A 79 -0.36 14.59 13.55
CA SER A 79 -0.32 13.84 14.81
C SER A 79 0.95 12.99 15.00
N VAL A 80 1.88 12.99 14.03
CA VAL A 80 3.15 12.28 14.13
C VAL A 80 4.10 13.06 15.05
N LYS A 81 4.38 12.52 16.23
CA LYS A 81 5.27 13.14 17.22
C LYS A 81 6.75 12.80 16.99
N LYS A 82 7.05 11.61 16.43
CA LYS A 82 8.42 11.13 16.21
C LYS A 82 8.53 10.43 14.87
N PHE A 83 9.59 10.70 14.14
CA PHE A 83 9.92 10.02 12.89
C PHE A 83 10.88 8.87 13.18
N THR A 84 10.64 7.73 12.56
CA THR A 84 11.54 6.58 12.64
C THR A 84 12.73 6.75 11.69
N LYS A 85 13.88 6.19 12.07
CA LYS A 85 15.03 6.14 11.15
C LYS A 85 14.69 5.34 9.88
N PRO A 86 15.23 5.75 8.72
CA PRO A 86 15.00 5.02 7.47
C PRO A 86 15.49 3.58 7.55
N ARG A 87 14.64 2.61 7.14
CA ARG A 87 14.95 1.17 7.21
C ARG A 87 15.37 0.56 5.87
N PHE A 88 15.16 1.29 4.76
CA PHE A 88 15.30 0.74 3.40
C PHE A 88 16.52 1.27 2.64
N ASN A 89 17.54 1.78 3.33
CA ASN A 89 18.74 2.34 2.67
C ASN A 89 19.63 1.26 2.01
N LYS A 90 19.56 0.02 2.51
CA LYS A 90 20.22 -1.15 1.90
C LYS A 90 19.16 -2.16 1.43
N PRO A 91 18.43 -1.86 0.34
CA PRO A 91 17.33 -2.70 -0.09
C PRO A 91 17.82 -4.01 -0.72
N SER A 92 17.12 -5.11 -0.43
CA SER A 92 17.39 -6.42 -0.98
C SER A 92 16.11 -7.13 -1.44
N LYS A 93 16.23 -8.08 -2.36
CA LYS A 93 15.12 -8.90 -2.84
C LYS A 93 14.44 -9.68 -1.71
N LYS A 94 15.19 -10.09 -0.69
CA LYS A 94 14.67 -10.82 0.49
C LYS A 94 13.59 -10.02 1.24
N MET A 95 13.59 -8.69 1.15
CA MET A 95 12.59 -7.84 1.79
C MET A 95 11.17 -8.09 1.28
N PHE A 96 11.01 -8.61 0.06
CA PHE A 96 9.72 -8.96 -0.53
C PHE A 96 9.23 -10.37 -0.19
N SER A 97 9.92 -11.12 0.69
CA SER A 97 9.37 -12.37 1.20
C SER A 97 8.16 -12.11 2.12
N PHE A 98 7.22 -13.06 2.16
CA PHE A 98 6.02 -12.93 2.98
C PHE A 98 6.33 -12.67 4.46
N ASP A 99 7.33 -13.39 4.99
CA ASP A 99 7.69 -13.31 6.39
C ASP A 99 8.41 -11.99 6.74
N ASN A 100 9.20 -11.44 5.81
CA ASN A 100 9.80 -10.12 6.00
C ASN A 100 8.75 -9.01 5.86
N LEU A 101 7.84 -9.09 4.88
CA LEU A 101 6.75 -8.14 4.75
C LEU A 101 5.84 -8.15 5.98
N LYS A 102 5.58 -9.33 6.56
CA LYS A 102 4.81 -9.48 7.80
C LYS A 102 5.45 -8.77 9.00
N LYS A 103 6.78 -8.62 9.03
CA LYS A 103 7.52 -7.92 10.11
C LYS A 103 7.52 -6.40 9.97
N LEU A 104 7.19 -5.88 8.78
CA LEU A 104 7.11 -4.44 8.57
C LEU A 104 5.84 -3.88 9.18
N ASN A 105 5.85 -2.61 9.51
CA ASN A 105 4.71 -1.86 10.02
C ASN A 105 4.53 -0.54 9.26
N ASN A 106 3.34 0.00 9.31
CA ASN A 106 3.04 1.35 8.86
C ASN A 106 3.05 2.28 10.08
N SER A 107 3.98 3.23 10.13
CA SER A 107 4.13 4.16 11.26
C SER A 107 2.89 5.02 11.51
N LEU A 108 2.04 5.24 10.51
CA LEU A 108 0.80 6.01 10.62
C LEU A 108 -0.37 5.16 11.13
N GLU A 109 -0.25 3.83 11.13
CA GLU A 109 -1.37 2.93 11.43
C GLU A 109 -1.87 3.11 12.86
N ALA A 110 -0.98 3.17 13.85
CA ALA A 110 -1.39 3.32 15.26
C ALA A 110 -2.17 4.62 15.48
N ILE A 111 -1.73 5.72 14.87
CA ILE A 111 -2.40 7.03 14.95
C ILE A 111 -3.80 6.95 14.32
N SER A 112 -3.89 6.38 13.12
CA SER A 112 -5.16 6.25 12.41
C SER A 112 -6.15 5.36 13.15
N LEU A 113 -5.69 4.23 13.68
CA LEU A 113 -6.55 3.30 14.43
C LEU A 113 -7.03 3.88 15.76
N SER A 114 -6.23 4.75 16.41
CA SER A 114 -6.64 5.49 17.61
C SER A 114 -7.73 6.51 17.30
N LYS A 115 -7.57 7.28 16.21
CA LYS A 115 -8.55 8.31 15.80
C LYS A 115 -9.84 7.72 15.21
N PHE A 116 -9.77 6.52 14.61
CA PHE A 116 -10.88 5.89 13.92
C PHE A 116 -11.16 4.47 14.49
N PRO A 117 -11.90 4.34 15.60
CA PRO A 117 -12.19 3.02 16.21
C PRO A 117 -12.88 2.03 15.26
N LYS A 118 -13.74 2.53 14.35
CA LYS A 118 -14.36 1.69 13.31
C LYS A 118 -13.32 1.04 12.39
N LEU A 119 -12.23 1.75 12.09
CA LEU A 119 -11.11 1.22 11.29
C LEU A 119 -10.36 0.13 12.05
N LYS A 120 -10.15 0.32 13.36
CA LYS A 120 -9.55 -0.67 14.25
C LYS A 120 -10.36 -1.97 14.27
N ASN A 121 -11.69 -1.87 14.34
CA ASN A 121 -12.58 -3.03 14.31
C ASN A 121 -12.49 -3.82 13.01
N ILE A 122 -12.41 -3.12 11.87
CA ILE A 122 -12.20 -3.74 10.56
C ILE A 122 -10.86 -4.47 10.50
N LYS A 123 -9.78 -3.83 10.95
CA LYS A 123 -8.45 -4.44 10.99
C LYS A 123 -8.43 -5.69 11.86
N ASN A 124 -8.94 -5.61 13.08
CA ASN A 124 -9.01 -6.72 14.02
C ASN A 124 -9.81 -7.90 13.45
N PHE A 125 -10.91 -7.62 12.74
CA PHE A 125 -11.69 -8.68 12.07
C PHE A 125 -10.86 -9.39 11.01
N LEU A 126 -10.14 -8.66 10.17
CA LEU A 126 -9.29 -9.24 9.13
C LEU A 126 -8.14 -10.07 9.73
N GLU A 127 -7.51 -9.60 10.80
CA GLU A 127 -6.45 -10.31 11.52
C GLU A 127 -6.94 -11.63 12.13
N LYS A 128 -8.13 -11.62 12.74
CA LYS A 128 -8.77 -12.81 13.31
C LYS A 128 -9.30 -13.76 12.25
N SER A 129 -9.56 -13.31 11.03
CA SER A 129 -10.14 -14.14 9.96
C SER A 129 -9.18 -15.20 9.41
N SER A 130 -7.84 -15.04 9.62
CA SER A 130 -6.84 -16.02 9.21
C SER A 130 -5.50 -15.81 9.90
N ASN A 131 -4.96 -16.86 10.52
CA ASN A 131 -3.60 -16.89 11.06
C ASN A 131 -2.51 -17.02 9.97
N LYS A 132 -2.90 -17.34 8.72
CA LYS A 132 -2.01 -17.49 7.55
C LYS A 132 -1.93 -16.22 6.70
N SER A 133 -2.32 -15.07 7.28
CA SER A 133 -2.28 -13.75 6.63
C SER A 133 -1.50 -12.74 7.46
N PHE A 134 -1.25 -11.57 6.90
CA PHE A 134 -0.94 -10.37 7.65
C PHE A 134 -1.76 -9.20 7.10
N VAL A 135 -2.07 -8.24 7.96
CA VAL A 135 -2.95 -7.12 7.65
C VAL A 135 -2.19 -5.80 7.84
N ARG A 136 -2.37 -4.86 6.92
CA ARG A 136 -1.75 -3.52 6.97
C ARG A 136 -2.71 -2.46 6.47
N MET A 137 -2.71 -1.35 7.15
CA MET A 137 -3.30 -0.13 6.61
C MET A 137 -2.37 0.45 5.54
N THR A 138 -2.91 1.00 4.46
CA THR A 138 -2.11 1.64 3.41
C THR A 138 -2.06 3.15 3.62
N GLY A 139 -0.87 3.76 3.50
CA GLY A 139 -0.67 5.20 3.69
C GLY A 139 -1.24 5.68 5.03
N SER A 140 -1.97 6.78 5.01
CA SER A 140 -2.69 7.34 6.18
C SER A 140 -4.05 6.67 6.45
N GLY A 141 -4.43 5.65 5.69
CA GLY A 141 -5.76 5.02 5.73
C GLY A 141 -6.73 5.68 4.73
N SER A 142 -8.00 5.35 4.72
CA SER A 142 -8.70 4.33 5.50
C SER A 142 -8.61 2.93 4.89
N ALA A 143 -7.92 2.75 3.76
CA ALA A 143 -7.81 1.44 3.14
C ALA A 143 -6.90 0.49 3.94
N ILE A 144 -7.36 -0.75 4.09
CA ILE A 144 -6.66 -1.85 4.75
C ILE A 144 -6.45 -2.97 3.74
N VAL A 145 -5.30 -3.62 3.78
CA VAL A 145 -4.98 -4.76 2.92
C VAL A 145 -4.59 -5.95 3.77
N ALA A 146 -5.26 -7.08 3.54
CA ALA A 146 -4.86 -8.38 4.07
C ALA A 146 -4.17 -9.19 2.98
N TYR A 147 -2.97 -9.69 3.26
CA TYR A 147 -2.12 -10.43 2.31
C TYR A 147 -2.14 -11.92 2.61
N PHE A 148 -2.19 -12.73 1.54
CA PHE A 148 -2.33 -14.19 1.60
C PHE A 148 -1.37 -14.88 0.62
N LYS A 149 -0.88 -16.06 1.00
CA LYS A 149 -0.14 -16.94 0.09
C LYS A 149 -1.07 -17.73 -0.85
N SER A 150 -2.36 -17.88 -0.52
CA SER A 150 -3.37 -18.66 -1.24
C SER A 150 -4.54 -17.78 -1.71
N LYS A 151 -4.95 -17.96 -2.97
CA LYS A 151 -6.13 -17.30 -3.54
C LYS A 151 -7.42 -17.76 -2.82
N LYS A 152 -7.58 -19.06 -2.64
CA LYS A 152 -8.74 -19.66 -1.96
C LYS A 152 -8.97 -19.02 -0.59
N LEU A 153 -7.90 -18.94 0.23
CA LEU A 153 -7.99 -18.32 1.56
C LEU A 153 -8.36 -16.84 1.49
N CYS A 154 -7.83 -16.10 0.51
CA CYS A 154 -8.18 -14.70 0.29
C CYS A 154 -9.66 -14.54 -0.06
N ASP A 155 -10.19 -15.39 -0.95
CA ASP A 155 -11.59 -15.39 -1.37
C ASP A 155 -12.53 -15.78 -0.20
N ASP A 156 -12.15 -16.75 0.63
CA ASP A 156 -12.92 -17.17 1.80
C ASP A 156 -13.03 -16.02 2.84
N VAL A 157 -11.91 -15.32 3.09
CA VAL A 157 -11.91 -14.16 3.99
C VAL A 157 -12.73 -13.03 3.39
N LYS A 158 -12.66 -12.79 2.05
CA LYS A 158 -13.54 -11.81 1.38
C LYS A 158 -15.00 -12.11 1.60
N LYS A 159 -15.44 -13.38 1.43
CA LYS A 159 -16.84 -13.79 1.65
C LYS A 159 -17.31 -13.49 3.08
N LYS A 160 -16.50 -13.86 4.08
CA LYS A 160 -16.79 -13.58 5.50
C LYS A 160 -16.86 -12.06 5.76
N PHE A 161 -15.91 -11.31 5.20
CA PHE A 161 -15.84 -9.85 5.34
C PHE A 161 -17.07 -9.16 4.75
N SER A 162 -17.44 -9.47 3.51
CA SER A 162 -18.56 -8.85 2.81
C SER A 162 -19.91 -9.12 3.47
N ARG A 163 -20.09 -10.28 4.15
CA ARG A 163 -21.29 -10.57 4.93
C ARG A 163 -21.42 -9.67 6.16
N LYS A 164 -20.29 -9.35 6.81
CA LYS A 164 -20.28 -8.55 8.04
C LYS A 164 -20.26 -7.04 7.79
N TYR A 165 -19.51 -6.60 6.76
CA TYR A 165 -19.28 -5.19 6.47
C TYR A 165 -19.85 -4.80 5.09
N LYS A 166 -21.19 -4.78 4.98
CA LYS A 166 -21.91 -4.54 3.71
C LYS A 166 -21.60 -3.19 3.08
N ASN A 167 -21.27 -2.16 3.89
CA ASN A 167 -20.98 -0.80 3.43
C ASN A 167 -19.48 -0.55 3.17
N CYS A 168 -18.66 -1.61 3.13
CA CYS A 168 -17.24 -1.49 2.78
C CYS A 168 -17.01 -2.03 1.37
N TRP A 169 -16.32 -1.23 0.55
CA TRP A 169 -15.82 -1.73 -0.72
C TRP A 169 -14.67 -2.72 -0.47
N CYS A 170 -14.67 -3.85 -1.18
CA CYS A 170 -13.59 -4.79 -1.10
C CYS A 170 -13.31 -5.49 -2.43
N LYS A 171 -12.04 -5.73 -2.73
CA LYS A 171 -11.60 -6.41 -3.95
C LYS A 171 -10.41 -7.33 -3.68
N VAL A 172 -10.43 -8.52 -4.30
CA VAL A 172 -9.25 -9.39 -4.36
C VAL A 172 -8.38 -8.96 -5.53
N ALA A 173 -7.09 -8.86 -5.28
CA ALA A 173 -6.06 -8.55 -6.25
C ALA A 173 -4.86 -9.49 -6.08
N LYS A 174 -3.93 -9.45 -7.01
CA LYS A 174 -2.62 -10.10 -6.90
C LYS A 174 -1.54 -9.01 -6.95
N THR A 175 -0.51 -9.13 -6.13
CA THR A 175 0.63 -8.21 -6.21
C THR A 175 1.36 -8.38 -7.54
N ILE A 176 1.89 -7.30 -8.04
CA ILE A 176 2.61 -7.25 -9.32
C ILE A 176 3.98 -7.93 -9.24
#